data_0099e8ca3d48fddbde22746f671cf4ac
#
_entry.id   0099e8ca3d48fddbde22746f671cf4ac
#
_cell.length_a   1.000
_cell.length_b   1.000
_cell.length_c   1.000
_cell.angle_alpha   90.00
_cell.angle_beta   90.00
_cell.angle_gamma   90.00
#
_symmetry.space_group_name_H-M   'P 1'
#
loop_
_entity.id
_entity.type
_entity.pdbx_description
1 polymer ?
#
loop_
_entity_poly.entity_id
_entity_poly.type
_entity_poly.pdbx_seq_one_letter_code
_entity_poly.pdbx_strand_id
1 'polypeptide(L)'
;MIHFAEPGSHEFHVLCNKPNCGHASADCNAFLEVAFGYYNGHLYGVTLQDHFELIQMDMDGTNHRVITQLPEQKDLSGNFNGGGSYFFDNGYLIFLAFPCTSNPDHALPVYKIQLETGETTQLFQEDIPLLTDWPADGVSISNGYLYFPLPQTSEGKRPYAEGNLETGRIERVFEDWKRENSFIVNFDNVLYYHRAGVGLCEYDKAAGTETVKVPMDVYYADVSYTKDYIFLRTLDSADFNQCVLLAYDRDYNLLGKLELEKIGLRFPFLEYTTANAIYLSTDGGTITHYIDPHHLDRLELIQLVDPTARSHG
;
A
#
# COMPACT_ATOMS: atom_id res chain seq x y z
N MET A 1 13.89 -5.15 6.35
CA MET A 1 14.71 -4.28 7.27
C MET A 1 14.17 -2.87 7.30
N ILE A 2 14.02 -2.27 8.46
CA ILE A 2 13.59 -0.87 8.58
C ILE A 2 14.80 0.04 8.36
N HIS A 3 14.62 1.01 7.48
CA HIS A 3 15.56 2.10 7.25
C HIS A 3 14.90 3.43 7.58
N PHE A 4 15.69 4.42 7.92
CA PHE A 4 15.22 5.78 8.13
C PHE A 4 16.16 6.77 7.42
N ALA A 5 15.60 7.88 7.00
CA ALA A 5 16.35 9.05 6.53
C ALA A 5 15.84 10.28 7.27
N GLU A 6 16.73 11.18 7.63
CA GLU A 6 16.32 12.47 8.18
C GLU A 6 15.73 13.36 7.07
N PRO A 7 14.76 14.20 7.36
CA PRO A 7 14.21 15.13 6.37
C PRO A 7 15.30 15.95 5.71
N GLY A 8 15.38 15.91 4.36
CA GLY A 8 16.39 16.59 3.58
C GLY A 8 17.74 15.86 3.48
N SER A 9 17.90 14.70 4.11
CA SER A 9 19.07 13.84 3.89
C SER A 9 18.93 13.02 2.62
N HIS A 10 20.05 12.81 1.91
CA HIS A 10 20.17 11.87 0.81
C HIS A 10 20.66 10.50 1.26
N GLU A 11 20.93 10.34 2.55
CA GLU A 11 21.43 9.10 3.14
C GLU A 11 20.33 8.45 3.96
N PHE A 12 20.23 7.14 3.84
CA PHE A 12 19.37 6.35 4.71
C PHE A 12 20.21 5.38 5.56
N HIS A 13 19.75 5.13 6.75
CA HIS A 13 20.43 4.31 7.73
C HIS A 13 19.53 3.18 8.21
N VAL A 14 20.13 2.03 8.52
CA VAL A 14 19.39 0.95 9.17
C VAL A 14 18.99 1.38 10.59
N LEU A 15 17.73 1.17 10.96
CA LEU A 15 17.20 1.51 12.29
C LEU A 15 17.72 0.51 13.34
N CYS A 16 19.02 0.49 13.58
CA CYS A 16 19.65 -0.41 14.53
C CYS A 16 20.84 0.26 15.20
N ASN A 17 20.80 0.31 16.54
CA ASN A 17 21.85 0.89 17.35
C ASN A 17 22.80 -0.15 18.00
N LYS A 18 22.66 -1.45 17.67
CA LYS A 18 23.51 -2.50 18.19
C LYS A 18 24.94 -2.40 17.64
N PRO A 19 25.97 -2.32 18.49
CA PRO A 19 27.35 -2.35 18.04
C PRO A 19 27.68 -3.64 17.28
N ASN A 20 28.39 -3.50 16.14
CA ASN A 20 28.81 -4.64 15.31
C ASN A 20 27.66 -5.50 14.76
N CYS A 21 26.46 -4.96 14.63
CA CYS A 21 25.36 -5.64 14.00
C CYS A 21 25.59 -5.75 12.50
N GLY A 22 25.57 -6.97 11.95
CA GLY A 22 25.66 -7.19 10.50
C GLY A 22 24.37 -6.93 9.73
N HIS A 23 23.29 -6.53 10.40
CA HIS A 23 21.97 -6.21 9.87
C HIS A 23 21.36 -7.29 8.93
N ALA A 24 21.70 -8.57 9.15
CA ALA A 24 21.34 -9.65 8.24
C ALA A 24 20.43 -10.73 8.86
N SER A 25 20.01 -10.54 10.10
CA SER A 25 19.25 -11.57 10.84
C SER A 25 18.18 -10.97 11.75
N ALA A 26 17.32 -11.83 12.27
CA ALA A 26 16.29 -11.49 13.26
C ALA A 26 16.84 -10.89 14.57
N ASP A 27 18.14 -11.05 14.85
CA ASP A 27 18.79 -10.40 15.99
C ASP A 27 18.97 -8.87 15.80
N CYS A 28 18.80 -8.36 14.59
CA CYS A 28 18.89 -6.94 14.31
C CYS A 28 17.62 -6.21 14.79
N ASN A 29 17.80 -5.06 15.45
CA ASN A 29 16.68 -4.26 15.91
C ASN A 29 15.77 -3.77 14.75
N ALA A 30 16.35 -3.59 13.57
CA ALA A 30 15.63 -3.14 12.37
C ALA A 30 15.00 -4.29 11.58
N PHE A 31 15.11 -5.54 12.04
CA PHE A 31 14.62 -6.66 11.28
C PHE A 31 13.10 -6.78 11.40
N LEU A 32 12.41 -6.58 10.29
CA LEU A 32 11.00 -6.89 10.11
C LEU A 32 10.83 -7.62 8.77
N GLU A 33 9.96 -8.61 8.75
CA GLU A 33 9.84 -9.51 7.61
C GLU A 33 8.69 -9.11 6.68
N VAL A 34 7.64 -8.48 7.20
CA VAL A 34 6.39 -8.35 6.45
C VAL A 34 5.98 -6.90 6.24
N ALA A 35 5.56 -6.20 7.29
CA ALA A 35 5.02 -4.85 7.18
C ALA A 35 5.29 -4.04 8.45
N PHE A 36 5.30 -2.72 8.33
CA PHE A 36 5.41 -1.85 9.50
C PHE A 36 4.60 -0.56 9.32
N GLY A 37 4.28 0.07 10.45
CA GLY A 37 3.62 1.36 10.53
C GLY A 37 4.02 2.11 11.80
N TYR A 38 3.66 3.38 11.84
CA TYR A 38 3.90 4.26 12.97
C TYR A 38 2.56 4.65 13.63
N TYR A 39 2.52 4.62 14.95
CA TYR A 39 1.40 5.16 15.70
C TYR A 39 1.82 5.56 17.12
N ASN A 40 1.37 6.72 17.56
CA ASN A 40 1.50 7.22 18.94
C ASN A 40 2.90 7.09 19.54
N GLY A 41 3.94 7.49 18.80
CA GLY A 41 5.33 7.50 19.28
C GLY A 41 6.05 6.16 19.20
N HIS A 42 5.43 5.12 18.63
CA HIS A 42 6.01 3.78 18.48
C HIS A 42 5.95 3.31 17.04
N LEU A 43 6.84 2.41 16.71
CA LEU A 43 6.75 1.59 15.50
C LEU A 43 6.03 0.29 15.83
N TYR A 44 5.20 -0.14 14.91
CA TYR A 44 4.53 -1.43 14.95
C TYR A 44 4.89 -2.21 13.70
N GLY A 45 5.04 -3.52 13.85
CA GLY A 45 5.40 -4.35 12.73
C GLY A 45 4.74 -5.72 12.78
N VAL A 46 4.66 -6.35 11.62
CA VAL A 46 4.28 -7.75 11.49
C VAL A 46 5.54 -8.55 11.22
N THR A 47 5.80 -9.52 12.05
CA THR A 47 6.95 -10.43 11.94
C THR A 47 6.48 -11.87 11.84
N LEU A 48 7.29 -12.71 11.20
CA LEU A 48 7.08 -14.14 11.06
C LEU A 48 8.23 -14.87 11.76
N GLN A 49 7.95 -15.43 12.92
CA GLN A 49 8.87 -16.38 13.55
C GLN A 49 8.24 -17.78 13.47
N ASP A 50 7.67 -18.26 14.56
CA ASP A 50 6.87 -19.49 14.55
C ASP A 50 5.42 -19.21 14.10
N HIS A 51 4.96 -17.97 14.30
CA HIS A 51 3.63 -17.46 13.95
C HIS A 51 3.76 -16.03 13.45
N PHE A 52 2.74 -15.53 12.74
CA PHE A 52 2.64 -14.09 12.45
C PHE A 52 2.27 -13.36 13.74
N GLU A 53 3.07 -12.39 14.09
CA GLU A 53 2.90 -11.61 15.32
C GLU A 53 2.90 -10.10 15.00
N LEU A 54 1.97 -9.39 15.62
CA LEU A 54 2.04 -7.95 15.73
C LEU A 54 2.98 -7.60 16.87
N ILE A 55 4.03 -6.86 16.57
CA ILE A 55 4.99 -6.37 17.56
C ILE A 55 4.97 -4.85 17.63
N GLN A 56 5.35 -4.32 18.78
CA GLN A 56 5.66 -2.91 19.01
C GLN A 56 7.14 -2.77 19.27
N MET A 57 7.74 -1.66 18.83
CA MET A 57 9.12 -1.27 19.15
C MET A 57 9.22 0.24 19.34
N ASP A 58 10.26 0.69 20.00
CA ASP A 58 10.58 2.09 20.12
C ASP A 58 11.06 2.68 18.79
N MET A 59 11.07 4.01 18.67
CA MET A 59 11.45 4.72 17.46
C MET A 59 12.91 4.51 17.03
N ASP A 60 13.76 3.98 17.92
CA ASP A 60 15.14 3.61 17.62
C ASP A 60 15.31 2.11 17.28
N GLY A 61 14.19 1.40 17.11
CA GLY A 61 14.17 -0.02 16.82
C GLY A 61 14.47 -0.92 18.01
N THR A 62 14.48 -0.40 19.24
CA THR A 62 14.68 -1.22 20.45
C THR A 62 13.37 -1.65 21.11
N ASN A 63 13.45 -2.41 22.19
CA ASN A 63 12.34 -2.81 23.07
C ASN A 63 11.18 -3.50 22.33
N HIS A 64 11.50 -4.48 21.50
CA HIS A 64 10.50 -5.30 20.82
C HIS A 64 9.58 -5.99 21.83
N ARG A 65 8.28 -5.82 21.65
CA ARG A 65 7.24 -6.43 22.47
C ARG A 65 6.16 -7.01 21.58
N VAL A 66 5.87 -8.29 21.72
CA VAL A 66 4.71 -8.92 21.09
C VAL A 66 3.43 -8.32 21.69
N ILE A 67 2.56 -7.83 20.82
CA ILE A 67 1.24 -7.32 21.19
C ILE A 67 0.22 -8.46 21.14
N THR A 68 0.18 -9.17 20.01
CA THR A 68 -0.72 -10.31 19.81
C THR A 68 -0.22 -11.19 18.67
N GLN A 69 -0.63 -12.44 18.67
CA GLN A 69 -0.54 -13.30 17.50
C GLN A 69 -1.67 -12.96 16.55
N LEU A 70 -1.36 -12.93 15.24
CA LEU A 70 -2.39 -12.74 14.22
C LEU A 70 -3.25 -14.00 14.09
N PRO A 71 -4.51 -13.89 13.69
CA PRO A 71 -5.38 -15.03 13.44
C PRO A 71 -4.73 -16.03 12.49
N GLU A 72 -4.62 -17.28 12.92
CA GLU A 72 -4.01 -18.34 12.11
C GLU A 72 -4.78 -18.61 10.83
N GLN A 73 -4.04 -18.71 9.74
CA GLN A 73 -4.54 -19.20 8.47
C GLN A 73 -3.83 -20.50 8.14
N LYS A 74 -4.58 -21.55 7.82
CA LYS A 74 -4.01 -22.87 7.46
C LYS A 74 -4.39 -23.21 6.03
N ASP A 75 -3.43 -23.68 5.25
CA ASP A 75 -3.70 -24.24 3.91
C ASP A 75 -4.39 -25.61 4.00
N LEU A 76 -4.78 -26.18 2.85
CA LEU A 76 -5.42 -27.51 2.77
C LEU A 76 -4.57 -28.64 3.39
N SER A 77 -3.27 -28.46 3.45
CA SER A 77 -2.33 -29.43 4.02
C SER A 77 -2.14 -29.23 5.53
N GLY A 78 -2.80 -28.22 6.13
CA GLY A 78 -2.64 -27.85 7.52
C GLY A 78 -1.36 -27.07 7.80
N ASN A 79 -0.60 -26.69 6.76
CA ASN A 79 0.56 -25.82 6.90
C ASN A 79 0.10 -24.39 7.14
N PHE A 80 0.91 -23.68 7.88
CA PHE A 80 0.69 -22.27 8.13
C PHE A 80 0.83 -21.47 6.83
N ASN A 81 -0.25 -20.82 6.42
CA ASN A 81 -0.27 -19.88 5.30
C ASN A 81 -0.67 -18.51 5.82
N GLY A 82 0.31 -17.78 6.34
CA GLY A 82 0.09 -16.48 6.95
C GLY A 82 0.25 -15.30 6.00
N GLY A 83 0.18 -15.56 4.71
CA GLY A 83 0.18 -14.48 3.71
C GLY A 83 -1.07 -13.65 3.79
N GLY A 84 -0.96 -12.35 3.46
CA GLY A 84 -2.08 -11.42 3.46
C GLY A 84 -1.61 -10.02 3.06
N SER A 85 -2.57 -9.12 2.95
CA SER A 85 -2.28 -7.70 2.85
C SER A 85 -2.43 -7.05 4.22
N TYR A 86 -1.48 -6.18 4.55
CA TYR A 86 -1.37 -5.52 5.85
C TYR A 86 -1.39 -4.01 5.66
N PHE A 87 -2.30 -3.35 6.34
CA PHE A 87 -2.44 -1.90 6.29
C PHE A 87 -2.48 -1.33 7.70
N PHE A 88 -1.62 -0.37 7.97
CA PHE A 88 -1.64 0.38 9.23
C PHE A 88 -2.42 1.67 9.03
N ASP A 89 -3.50 1.84 9.79
CA ASP A 89 -4.36 3.02 9.72
C ASP A 89 -4.92 3.39 11.10
N ASN A 90 -4.75 4.64 11.50
CA ASN A 90 -5.36 5.25 12.70
C ASN A 90 -5.31 4.39 13.97
N GLY A 91 -4.17 3.79 14.29
CA GLY A 91 -4.00 2.97 15.49
C GLY A 91 -4.48 1.53 15.36
N TYR A 92 -4.76 1.08 14.14
CA TYR A 92 -5.16 -0.28 13.83
C TYR A 92 -4.26 -0.90 12.76
N LEU A 93 -4.08 -2.20 12.84
CA LEU A 93 -3.65 -3.04 11.73
C LEU A 93 -4.91 -3.64 11.10
N ILE A 94 -5.12 -3.38 9.82
CA ILE A 94 -6.13 -4.06 9.01
C ILE A 94 -5.41 -5.18 8.27
N PHE A 95 -5.80 -6.39 8.59
CA PHE A 95 -5.21 -7.60 8.03
C PHE A 95 -6.24 -8.34 7.18
N LEU A 96 -5.97 -8.42 5.88
CA LEU A 96 -6.72 -9.25 4.95
C LEU A 96 -5.95 -10.56 4.81
N ALA A 97 -6.45 -11.61 5.43
CA ALA A 97 -5.82 -12.92 5.34
C ALA A 97 -6.02 -13.55 3.96
N PHE A 98 -5.01 -14.23 3.43
CA PHE A 98 -5.17 -14.98 2.19
C PHE A 98 -6.25 -16.06 2.34
N PRO A 99 -7.04 -16.31 1.29
CA PRO A 99 -8.01 -17.37 1.35
C PRO A 99 -7.29 -18.68 1.61
N CYS A 100 -7.62 -19.27 2.72
CA CYS A 100 -7.19 -20.61 3.02
C CYS A 100 -8.10 -21.57 2.27
N THR A 101 -7.52 -22.36 1.36
CA THR A 101 -8.24 -23.37 0.60
C THR A 101 -8.87 -24.46 1.49
N SER A 102 -8.52 -24.49 2.77
CA SER A 102 -9.15 -25.37 3.78
C SER A 102 -10.52 -24.84 4.26
N ASN A 103 -10.88 -23.60 3.97
CA ASN A 103 -12.22 -23.13 4.26
C ASN A 103 -13.10 -23.40 3.02
N PRO A 104 -14.05 -24.34 3.07
CA PRO A 104 -14.90 -24.64 1.93
C PRO A 104 -15.77 -23.45 1.49
N ASP A 105 -15.88 -22.46 2.36
CA ASP A 105 -16.62 -21.23 2.11
C ASP A 105 -15.78 -20.12 1.50
N HIS A 106 -14.46 -20.30 1.33
CA HIS A 106 -13.51 -19.38 0.67
C HIS A 106 -13.62 -17.89 1.08
N ALA A 107 -14.20 -17.63 2.25
CA ALA A 107 -14.33 -16.26 2.74
C ALA A 107 -12.94 -15.68 3.05
N LEU A 108 -12.68 -14.47 2.56
CA LEU A 108 -11.53 -13.69 2.97
C LEU A 108 -11.82 -13.06 4.33
N PRO A 109 -11.24 -13.55 5.41
CA PRO A 109 -11.41 -12.88 6.68
C PRO A 109 -10.61 -11.58 6.66
N VAL A 110 -11.29 -10.50 7.03
CA VAL A 110 -10.69 -9.19 7.26
C VAL A 110 -10.70 -8.94 8.76
N TYR A 111 -9.54 -8.68 9.32
CA TYR A 111 -9.37 -8.42 10.74
C TYR A 111 -8.94 -6.97 10.98
N LYS A 112 -9.52 -6.37 12.00
CA LYS A 112 -9.10 -5.08 12.57
C LYS A 112 -8.49 -5.35 13.93
N ILE A 113 -7.21 -5.01 14.10
CA ILE A 113 -6.43 -5.31 15.30
C ILE A 113 -5.95 -3.98 15.88
N GLN A 114 -6.32 -3.70 17.13
CA GLN A 114 -5.87 -2.49 17.80
C GLN A 114 -4.38 -2.59 18.15
N LEU A 115 -3.58 -1.62 17.72
CA LEU A 115 -2.12 -1.66 17.84
C LEU A 115 -1.62 -1.71 19.29
N GLU A 116 -2.25 -0.98 20.20
CA GLU A 116 -1.78 -0.89 21.60
C GLU A 116 -2.19 -2.09 22.44
N THR A 117 -3.35 -2.69 22.18
CA THR A 117 -3.95 -3.74 23.03
C THR A 117 -3.94 -5.12 22.41
N GLY A 118 -3.85 -5.22 21.07
CA GLY A 118 -4.00 -6.46 20.33
C GLY A 118 -5.44 -6.95 20.22
N GLU A 119 -6.43 -6.15 20.66
CA GLU A 119 -7.84 -6.51 20.51
C GLU A 119 -8.16 -6.70 19.03
N THR A 120 -8.70 -7.88 18.71
CA THR A 120 -8.94 -8.32 17.33
C THR A 120 -10.43 -8.45 17.08
N THR A 121 -10.89 -7.80 16.02
CA THR A 121 -12.28 -7.89 15.53
C THR A 121 -12.27 -8.35 14.10
N GLN A 122 -13.08 -9.36 13.76
CA GLN A 122 -13.31 -9.73 12.36
C GLN A 122 -14.39 -8.84 11.77
N LEU A 123 -14.07 -8.20 10.63
CA LEU A 123 -14.99 -7.30 9.93
C LEU A 123 -15.80 -8.06 8.86
N PHE A 124 -16.88 -7.48 8.42
CA PHE A 124 -17.72 -7.90 7.27
C PHE A 124 -18.28 -9.33 7.34
N GLN A 125 -18.38 -9.92 8.52
CA GLN A 125 -18.80 -11.33 8.68
C GLN A 125 -20.17 -11.65 8.10
N GLU A 126 -21.09 -10.68 8.14
CA GLU A 126 -22.46 -10.88 7.67
C GLU A 126 -22.66 -10.48 6.20
N ASP A 127 -21.73 -9.69 5.65
CA ASP A 127 -21.89 -9.02 4.36
C ASP A 127 -21.08 -9.67 3.24
N ILE A 128 -20.08 -10.52 3.58
CA ILE A 128 -19.23 -11.12 2.56
C ILE A 128 -19.82 -12.44 2.07
N PRO A 129 -20.52 -12.45 0.92
CA PRO A 129 -20.66 -13.68 0.18
C PRO A 129 -19.27 -14.05 -0.31
N LEU A 130 -18.72 -15.13 0.19
CA LEU A 130 -17.62 -15.91 -0.32
C LEU A 130 -16.73 -15.21 -1.37
N LEU A 131 -15.66 -14.59 -0.92
CA LEU A 131 -14.59 -14.15 -1.83
C LEU A 131 -13.84 -15.40 -2.27
N THR A 132 -14.14 -15.92 -3.44
CA THR A 132 -13.56 -17.16 -3.96
C THR A 132 -12.20 -16.96 -4.61
N ASP A 133 -11.91 -15.74 -5.04
CA ASP A 133 -10.65 -15.38 -5.68
C ASP A 133 -9.98 -14.23 -4.95
N TRP A 134 -8.70 -14.41 -4.62
CA TRP A 134 -7.88 -13.34 -4.06
C TRP A 134 -7.68 -12.23 -5.09
N PRO A 135 -8.10 -11.02 -4.77
CA PRO A 135 -7.69 -9.86 -5.55
C PRO A 135 -6.29 -9.46 -5.08
N ALA A 136 -5.25 -9.95 -5.73
CA ALA A 136 -3.89 -9.49 -5.46
C ALA A 136 -3.74 -7.98 -5.69
N ASP A 137 -4.59 -7.42 -6.57
CA ASP A 137 -4.52 -6.05 -7.02
C ASP A 137 -5.80 -5.29 -6.66
N GLY A 138 -5.65 -4.02 -6.28
CA GLY A 138 -6.77 -3.10 -6.16
C GLY A 138 -7.42 -2.99 -4.78
N VAL A 139 -6.78 -3.51 -3.72
CA VAL A 139 -7.22 -3.24 -2.34
C VAL A 139 -6.59 -1.94 -1.85
N SER A 140 -7.39 -1.05 -1.29
CA SER A 140 -6.89 0.18 -0.69
C SER A 140 -7.69 0.57 0.54
N ILE A 141 -7.02 1.30 1.46
CA ILE A 141 -7.65 1.92 2.62
C ILE A 141 -7.59 3.43 2.46
N SER A 142 -8.71 4.08 2.64
CA SER A 142 -8.77 5.54 2.64
C SER A 142 -9.92 6.04 3.48
N ASN A 143 -9.63 6.98 4.37
CA ASN A 143 -10.61 7.71 5.19
C ASN A 143 -11.58 6.80 5.96
N GLY A 144 -11.04 5.74 6.60
CA GLY A 144 -11.82 4.79 7.39
C GLY A 144 -12.63 3.76 6.59
N TYR A 145 -12.38 3.66 5.28
CA TYR A 145 -12.98 2.67 4.41
C TYR A 145 -11.95 1.75 3.78
N LEU A 146 -12.32 0.49 3.62
CA LEU A 146 -11.63 -0.51 2.83
C LEU A 146 -12.32 -0.64 1.48
N TYR A 147 -11.58 -0.48 0.39
CA TYR A 147 -12.03 -0.70 -0.98
C TYR A 147 -11.43 -2.00 -1.48
N PHE A 148 -12.26 -2.92 -1.94
CA PHE A 148 -11.79 -4.24 -2.39
C PHE A 148 -12.70 -4.83 -3.46
N PRO A 149 -12.16 -5.60 -4.43
CA PRO A 149 -12.96 -6.25 -5.43
C PRO A 149 -13.76 -7.41 -4.83
N LEU A 150 -14.97 -7.57 -5.32
CA LEU A 150 -15.83 -8.73 -5.07
C LEU A 150 -15.61 -9.82 -6.13
N PRO A 151 -16.12 -11.04 -5.92
CA PRO A 151 -16.09 -12.11 -6.90
C PRO A 151 -16.64 -11.69 -8.26
N GLN A 152 -16.05 -12.21 -9.32
CA GLN A 152 -16.51 -11.95 -10.67
C GLN A 152 -17.95 -12.50 -10.85
N THR A 153 -18.83 -11.67 -11.41
CA THR A 153 -20.19 -12.09 -11.74
C THR A 153 -20.20 -13.04 -12.95
N SER A 154 -21.30 -13.72 -13.17
CA SER A 154 -21.52 -14.57 -14.36
C SER A 154 -21.44 -13.79 -15.68
N GLU A 155 -21.59 -12.46 -15.64
CA GLU A 155 -21.47 -11.56 -16.79
C GLU A 155 -20.02 -11.10 -17.02
N GLY A 156 -19.08 -11.58 -16.22
CA GLY A 156 -17.67 -11.21 -16.31
C GLY A 156 -17.33 -9.86 -15.65
N LYS A 157 -18.27 -9.22 -14.95
CA LYS A 157 -18.03 -8.02 -14.17
C LYS A 157 -17.37 -8.36 -12.85
N ARG A 158 -16.53 -7.50 -12.35
CA ARG A 158 -15.92 -7.61 -11.01
C ARG A 158 -16.30 -6.36 -10.21
N PRO A 159 -17.39 -6.41 -9.43
CA PRO A 159 -17.82 -5.28 -8.62
C PRO A 159 -16.79 -4.98 -7.52
N TYR A 160 -16.80 -3.76 -7.01
CA TYR A 160 -16.02 -3.34 -5.86
C TYR A 160 -16.92 -3.04 -4.67
N ALA A 161 -16.45 -3.38 -3.49
CA ALA A 161 -17.10 -3.03 -2.24
C ALA A 161 -16.41 -1.85 -1.56
N GLU A 162 -17.21 -1.01 -0.93
CA GLU A 162 -16.80 -0.02 0.06
C GLU A 162 -17.22 -0.55 1.44
N GLY A 163 -16.26 -1.00 2.21
CA GLY A 163 -16.46 -1.52 3.56
C GLY A 163 -16.05 -0.49 4.61
N ASN A 164 -16.94 -0.15 5.52
CA ASN A 164 -16.67 0.76 6.61
C ASN A 164 -15.90 0.04 7.73
N LEU A 165 -14.71 0.51 8.07
CA LEU A 165 -13.82 -0.09 9.07
C LEU A 165 -14.28 0.15 10.51
N GLU A 166 -15.18 1.10 10.76
CA GLU A 166 -15.74 1.36 12.08
C GLU A 166 -16.92 0.44 12.36
N THR A 167 -17.86 0.35 11.42
CA THR A 167 -19.07 -0.46 11.58
C THR A 167 -18.86 -1.93 11.25
N GLY A 168 -17.80 -2.28 10.51
CA GLY A 168 -17.53 -3.62 10.02
C GLY A 168 -18.53 -4.10 8.95
N ARG A 169 -19.19 -3.18 8.23
CA ARG A 169 -20.24 -3.48 7.24
C ARG A 169 -19.85 -3.00 5.86
N ILE A 170 -20.31 -3.68 4.82
CA ILE A 170 -20.27 -3.18 3.45
C ILE A 170 -21.40 -2.16 3.29
N GLU A 171 -21.05 -0.92 3.00
CA GLU A 171 -22.02 0.16 2.84
C GLU A 171 -22.42 0.40 1.38
N ARG A 172 -21.56 0.02 0.45
CA ARG A 172 -21.79 0.22 -0.98
C ARG A 172 -21.13 -0.84 -1.83
N VAL A 173 -21.78 -1.17 -2.96
CA VAL A 173 -21.21 -1.98 -4.02
C VAL A 173 -21.26 -1.20 -5.33
N PHE A 174 -20.15 -1.13 -6.02
CA PHE A 174 -20.00 -0.50 -7.33
C PHE A 174 -20.06 -1.59 -8.40
N GLU A 175 -21.23 -1.84 -8.97
CA GLU A 175 -21.52 -2.95 -9.89
C GLU A 175 -20.75 -2.87 -11.22
N ASP A 176 -20.54 -1.64 -11.71
CA ASP A 176 -19.90 -1.40 -13.02
C ASP A 176 -18.40 -1.09 -12.90
N TRP A 177 -17.84 -1.23 -11.71
CA TRP A 177 -16.41 -0.99 -11.50
C TRP A 177 -15.59 -2.09 -12.17
N LYS A 178 -14.60 -1.73 -12.97
CA LYS A 178 -13.77 -2.70 -13.67
C LYS A 178 -12.51 -3.03 -12.86
N ARG A 179 -12.02 -4.26 -13.01
CA ARG A 179 -10.79 -4.75 -12.36
C ARG A 179 -9.56 -3.85 -12.59
N GLU A 180 -9.58 -3.13 -13.68
CA GLU A 180 -8.48 -2.29 -14.15
C GLU A 180 -8.40 -0.93 -13.42
N ASN A 181 -9.27 -0.66 -12.46
CA ASN A 181 -9.21 0.55 -11.66
C ASN A 181 -8.19 0.37 -10.56
N SER A 182 -7.19 1.24 -10.52
CA SER A 182 -6.11 1.19 -9.53
C SER A 182 -6.32 2.22 -8.41
N PHE A 183 -5.95 1.82 -7.21
CA PHE A 183 -5.81 2.66 -6.02
C PHE A 183 -6.90 3.72 -5.83
N ILE A 184 -7.96 3.33 -5.11
CA ILE A 184 -9.04 4.24 -4.77
C ILE A 184 -8.63 5.05 -3.53
N VAL A 185 -8.72 6.35 -3.63
CA VAL A 185 -8.54 7.26 -2.50
C VAL A 185 -9.82 8.05 -2.30
N ASN A 186 -10.29 8.12 -1.06
CA ASN A 186 -11.52 8.82 -0.68
C ASN A 186 -11.19 10.12 0.05
N PHE A 187 -11.55 11.25 -0.55
CA PHE A 187 -11.54 12.57 0.08
C PHE A 187 -12.94 13.19 -0.02
N ASP A 188 -13.50 13.61 1.10
CA ASP A 188 -14.75 14.38 1.16
C ASP A 188 -15.92 13.80 0.31
N ASN A 189 -16.12 12.48 0.39
CA ASN A 189 -17.11 11.74 -0.38
C ASN A 189 -16.88 11.66 -1.90
N VAL A 190 -15.71 12.05 -2.37
CA VAL A 190 -15.27 11.82 -3.76
C VAL A 190 -14.22 10.73 -3.78
N LEU A 191 -14.40 9.75 -4.66
CA LEU A 191 -13.41 8.72 -4.93
C LEU A 191 -12.55 9.17 -6.10
N TYR A 192 -11.23 9.05 -5.92
CA TYR A 192 -10.22 9.37 -6.90
C TYR A 192 -9.51 8.08 -7.30
N TYR A 193 -9.37 7.84 -8.60
CA TYR A 193 -8.75 6.62 -9.11
C TYR A 193 -8.30 6.76 -10.57
N HIS A 194 -7.43 5.88 -11.00
CA HIS A 194 -7.14 5.68 -12.41
C HIS A 194 -8.03 4.57 -12.97
N ARG A 195 -8.63 4.82 -14.13
CA ARG A 195 -9.38 3.83 -14.90
C ARG A 195 -8.63 3.50 -16.19
N ALA A 196 -8.28 2.23 -16.37
CA ALA A 196 -7.50 1.75 -17.50
C ALA A 196 -8.14 2.10 -18.85
N GLY A 197 -7.35 2.66 -19.78
CA GLY A 197 -7.80 3.12 -21.08
C GLY A 197 -8.74 4.32 -21.06
N VAL A 198 -8.96 4.95 -19.91
CA VAL A 198 -9.85 6.12 -19.75
C VAL A 198 -9.12 7.31 -19.15
N GLY A 199 -8.42 7.10 -18.01
CA GLY A 199 -7.63 8.16 -17.37
C GLY A 199 -7.90 8.35 -15.89
N LEU A 200 -7.55 9.51 -15.34
CA LEU A 200 -7.85 9.89 -13.97
C LEU A 200 -9.32 10.29 -13.85
N CYS A 201 -9.99 9.67 -12.88
CA CYS A 201 -11.42 9.82 -12.68
C CYS A 201 -11.74 10.27 -11.24
N GLU A 202 -12.84 10.98 -11.13
CA GLU A 202 -13.54 11.24 -9.87
C GLU A 202 -14.93 10.60 -9.89
N TYR A 203 -15.31 10.00 -8.79
CA TYR A 203 -16.66 9.51 -8.57
C TYR A 203 -17.28 10.23 -7.38
N ASP A 204 -18.30 11.04 -7.61
CA ASP A 204 -19.09 11.67 -6.56
C ASP A 204 -20.05 10.64 -5.97
N LYS A 205 -19.82 10.26 -4.70
CA LYS A 205 -20.63 9.25 -4.01
C LYS A 205 -22.06 9.72 -3.74
N ALA A 206 -22.29 11.00 -3.58
CA ALA A 206 -23.61 11.56 -3.32
C ALA A 206 -24.46 11.64 -4.61
N ALA A 207 -23.84 12.09 -5.70
CA ALA A 207 -24.51 12.18 -7.01
C ALA A 207 -24.58 10.82 -7.75
N GLY A 208 -23.69 9.87 -7.40
CA GLY A 208 -23.57 8.59 -8.11
C GLY A 208 -23.02 8.75 -9.52
N THR A 209 -22.19 9.76 -9.77
CA THR A 209 -21.68 10.11 -11.10
C THR A 209 -20.17 10.08 -11.18
N GLU A 210 -19.66 9.52 -12.29
CA GLU A 210 -18.25 9.54 -12.65
C GLU A 210 -17.93 10.70 -13.59
N THR A 211 -16.78 11.33 -13.36
CA THR A 211 -16.23 12.36 -14.25
C THR A 211 -14.78 12.01 -14.59
N VAL A 212 -14.45 11.97 -15.88
CA VAL A 212 -13.06 11.84 -16.34
C VAL A 212 -12.41 13.22 -16.29
N LYS A 213 -11.37 13.35 -15.48
CA LYS A 213 -10.65 14.61 -15.28
C LYS A 213 -9.45 14.77 -16.22
N VAL A 214 -8.66 13.71 -16.37
CA VAL A 214 -7.53 13.68 -17.29
C VAL A 214 -7.68 12.46 -18.19
N PRO A 215 -8.19 12.63 -19.42
CA PRO A 215 -8.27 11.53 -20.38
C PRO A 215 -6.87 11.03 -20.75
N MET A 216 -6.67 9.71 -20.70
CA MET A 216 -5.42 9.09 -21.13
C MET A 216 -5.66 7.62 -21.53
N ASP A 217 -5.02 7.19 -22.61
CA ASP A 217 -5.06 5.81 -23.07
C ASP A 217 -3.89 5.02 -22.47
N VAL A 218 -3.96 4.82 -21.14
CA VAL A 218 -2.97 4.08 -20.37
C VAL A 218 -3.67 2.97 -19.62
N TYR A 219 -3.20 1.75 -19.79
CA TYR A 219 -3.78 0.58 -19.13
C TYR A 219 -3.20 0.31 -17.75
N TYR A 220 -1.93 0.61 -17.56
CA TYR A 220 -1.26 0.36 -16.29
C TYR A 220 -0.73 1.67 -15.70
N ALA A 221 -1.20 1.99 -14.51
CA ALA A 221 -0.71 3.14 -13.78
C ALA A 221 -0.74 2.91 -12.27
N ASP A 222 0.31 3.34 -11.60
CA ASP A 222 0.28 3.54 -10.16
C ASP A 222 -0.09 4.98 -9.89
N VAL A 223 -1.00 5.20 -8.98
CA VAL A 223 -1.46 6.53 -8.61
C VAL A 223 -1.30 6.74 -7.12
N SER A 224 -0.72 7.85 -6.75
CA SER A 224 -0.68 8.30 -5.36
C SER A 224 -1.37 9.66 -5.25
N TYR A 225 -2.35 9.75 -4.36
CA TYR A 225 -3.08 10.97 -4.08
C TYR A 225 -2.66 11.52 -2.72
N THR A 226 -2.24 12.77 -2.71
CA THR A 226 -2.01 13.52 -1.48
C THR A 226 -3.08 14.60 -1.30
N LYS A 227 -3.02 15.33 -0.21
CA LYS A 227 -3.89 16.48 0.00
C LYS A 227 -3.75 17.53 -1.12
N ASP A 228 -2.53 17.74 -1.62
CA ASP A 228 -2.21 18.84 -2.52
C ASP A 228 -1.89 18.40 -3.96
N TYR A 229 -1.51 17.13 -4.17
CA TYR A 229 -0.98 16.65 -5.45
C TYR A 229 -1.50 15.27 -5.84
N ILE A 230 -1.40 14.97 -7.11
CA ILE A 230 -1.64 13.65 -7.69
C ILE A 230 -0.37 13.24 -8.44
N PHE A 231 0.18 12.09 -8.09
CA PHE A 231 1.33 11.49 -8.78
C PHE A 231 0.88 10.26 -9.53
N LEU A 232 1.23 10.18 -10.79
CA LEU A 232 0.85 9.10 -11.68
C LEU A 232 2.09 8.55 -12.37
N ARG A 233 2.41 7.29 -12.10
CA ARG A 233 3.38 6.54 -12.88
C ARG A 233 2.64 5.73 -13.95
N THR A 234 2.94 5.96 -15.21
CA THR A 234 2.35 5.22 -16.33
C THR A 234 3.35 4.23 -16.91
N LEU A 235 2.82 3.10 -17.40
CA LEU A 235 3.54 2.13 -18.20
C LEU A 235 2.91 2.06 -19.58
N ASP A 236 3.71 2.16 -20.64
CA ASP A 236 3.22 1.83 -21.97
C ASP A 236 2.99 0.32 -22.08
N SER A 237 1.79 -0.08 -22.51
CA SER A 237 1.43 -1.49 -22.66
C SER A 237 2.17 -2.19 -23.81
N ALA A 238 2.67 -1.43 -24.78
CA ALA A 238 3.44 -1.96 -25.92
C ALA A 238 4.95 -2.01 -25.63
N ASP A 239 5.44 -1.11 -24.79
CA ASP A 239 6.84 -1.05 -24.39
C ASP A 239 6.95 -0.75 -22.90
N PHE A 240 7.09 -1.81 -22.10
CA PHE A 240 7.24 -1.70 -20.64
C PHE A 240 8.47 -0.89 -20.19
N ASN A 241 9.35 -0.49 -21.10
CA ASN A 241 10.46 0.40 -20.79
C ASN A 241 10.05 1.88 -20.85
N GLN A 242 8.92 2.24 -21.44
CA GLN A 242 8.44 3.61 -21.46
C GLN A 242 7.62 3.91 -20.20
N CYS A 243 8.33 4.25 -19.14
CA CYS A 243 7.74 4.63 -17.87
C CYS A 243 7.84 6.15 -17.68
N VAL A 244 6.69 6.78 -17.45
CA VAL A 244 6.60 8.23 -17.24
C VAL A 244 5.98 8.50 -15.89
N LEU A 245 6.59 9.40 -15.13
CA LEU A 245 6.01 9.98 -13.93
C LEU A 245 5.43 11.35 -14.23
N LEU A 246 4.18 11.55 -13.86
CA LEU A 246 3.44 12.79 -14.00
C LEU A 246 3.04 13.31 -12.64
N ALA A 247 3.15 14.61 -12.42
CA ALA A 247 2.63 15.28 -11.23
C ALA A 247 1.58 16.31 -11.62
N TYR A 248 0.45 16.27 -10.94
CA TYR A 248 -0.67 17.20 -11.10
C TYR A 248 -0.98 17.88 -9.77
N ASP A 249 -1.52 19.11 -9.84
CA ASP A 249 -2.23 19.68 -8.68
C ASP A 249 -3.63 19.05 -8.53
N ARG A 250 -4.37 19.49 -7.51
CA ARG A 250 -5.72 18.97 -7.25
C ARG A 250 -6.78 19.48 -8.24
N ASP A 251 -6.46 20.49 -9.04
CA ASP A 251 -7.28 20.98 -10.14
C ASP A 251 -6.93 20.28 -11.48
N TYR A 252 -6.06 19.25 -11.42
CA TYR A 252 -5.58 18.46 -12.57
C TYR A 252 -4.71 19.24 -13.56
N ASN A 253 -4.10 20.35 -13.15
CA ASN A 253 -3.08 21.01 -13.95
C ASN A 253 -1.78 20.22 -13.85
N LEU A 254 -1.18 19.89 -14.99
CA LEU A 254 0.11 19.21 -15.04
C LEU A 254 1.21 20.15 -14.54
N LEU A 255 1.86 19.76 -13.45
CA LEU A 255 2.96 20.51 -12.83
C LEU A 255 4.31 20.05 -13.36
N GLY A 256 4.46 18.77 -13.64
CA GLY A 256 5.72 18.22 -14.10
C GLY A 256 5.58 16.85 -14.74
N LYS A 257 6.58 16.52 -15.57
CA LYS A 257 6.72 15.24 -16.26
C LYS A 257 8.16 14.78 -16.22
N LEU A 258 8.38 13.51 -15.88
CA LEU A 258 9.70 12.87 -15.87
C LEU A 258 9.65 11.55 -16.63
N GLU A 259 10.48 11.40 -17.64
CA GLU A 259 10.66 10.15 -18.37
C GLU A 259 11.71 9.31 -17.63
N LEU A 260 11.26 8.31 -16.89
CA LEU A 260 12.08 7.55 -15.94
C LEU A 260 13.16 6.70 -16.64
N GLU A 261 12.88 6.26 -17.85
CA GLU A 261 13.84 5.54 -18.69
C GLU A 261 15.09 6.38 -19.00
N LYS A 262 14.92 7.69 -19.24
CA LYS A 262 16.04 8.59 -19.57
C LYS A 262 17.03 8.76 -18.43
N ILE A 263 16.64 8.45 -17.21
CA ILE A 263 17.51 8.48 -16.03
C ILE A 263 17.91 7.08 -15.56
N GLY A 264 17.67 6.06 -16.39
CA GLY A 264 18.14 4.69 -16.16
C GLY A 264 17.25 3.88 -15.19
N LEU A 265 16.09 4.38 -14.80
CA LEU A 265 15.17 3.66 -13.95
C LEU A 265 14.22 2.79 -14.80
N ARG A 266 14.29 1.50 -14.57
CA ARG A 266 13.36 0.53 -15.15
C ARG A 266 12.36 0.10 -14.09
N PHE A 267 11.05 0.20 -14.40
CA PHE A 267 9.95 -0.25 -13.54
C PHE A 267 9.98 0.29 -12.10
N PRO A 268 10.19 1.59 -11.85
CA PRO A 268 10.05 2.10 -10.50
C PRO A 268 8.58 2.06 -10.08
N PHE A 269 8.34 1.76 -8.80
CA PHE A 269 7.01 1.78 -8.19
C PHE A 269 6.88 2.97 -7.26
N LEU A 270 5.68 3.55 -7.19
CA LEU A 270 5.33 4.55 -6.18
C LEU A 270 5.00 3.78 -4.88
N GLU A 271 5.92 3.76 -3.92
CA GLU A 271 5.76 2.97 -2.70
C GLU A 271 5.03 3.74 -1.60
N TYR A 272 5.55 4.90 -1.27
CA TYR A 272 5.01 5.73 -0.20
C TYR A 272 4.99 7.20 -0.59
N THR A 273 3.95 7.88 -0.13
CA THR A 273 3.81 9.32 -0.29
C THR A 273 3.56 9.95 1.06
N THR A 274 4.38 10.94 1.39
CA THR A 274 4.26 11.74 2.60
C THR A 274 4.08 13.22 2.23
N ALA A 275 3.87 14.09 3.21
CA ALA A 275 3.84 15.53 2.98
C ALA A 275 5.17 16.10 2.45
N ASN A 276 6.29 15.39 2.70
CA ASN A 276 7.64 15.91 2.44
C ASN A 276 8.38 15.14 1.33
N ALA A 277 7.91 13.96 0.92
CA ALA A 277 8.58 13.15 -0.07
C ALA A 277 7.65 12.11 -0.71
N ILE A 278 7.92 11.81 -1.96
CA ILE A 278 7.32 10.68 -2.68
C ILE A 278 8.44 9.68 -2.94
N TYR A 279 8.28 8.48 -2.41
CA TYR A 279 9.31 7.45 -2.44
C TYR A 279 9.04 6.44 -3.55
N LEU A 280 10.10 6.10 -4.27
CA LEU A 280 10.08 5.13 -5.36
C LEU A 280 11.04 3.98 -5.09
N SER A 281 10.59 2.76 -5.40
CA SER A 281 11.46 1.59 -5.51
C SER A 281 11.75 1.26 -6.96
N THR A 282 12.85 0.54 -7.23
CA THR A 282 13.19 0.06 -8.57
C THR A 282 12.87 -1.40 -8.80
N ASP A 283 12.48 -2.12 -7.75
CA ASP A 283 12.28 -3.58 -7.75
C ASP A 283 11.08 -4.05 -6.93
N GLY A 284 10.21 -3.10 -6.53
CA GLY A 284 9.02 -3.43 -5.73
C GLY A 284 9.30 -3.78 -4.27
N GLY A 285 10.38 -3.27 -3.69
CA GLY A 285 10.67 -3.55 -2.27
C GLY A 285 11.69 -2.64 -1.64
N THR A 286 12.72 -2.23 -2.39
CA THR A 286 13.76 -1.36 -1.85
C THR A 286 13.56 0.06 -2.35
N ILE A 287 13.28 0.99 -1.44
CA ILE A 287 13.21 2.42 -1.78
C ILE A 287 14.60 2.90 -2.18
N THR A 288 14.71 3.42 -3.38
CA THR A 288 15.99 3.85 -3.96
C THR A 288 16.02 5.34 -4.29
N HIS A 289 14.86 5.96 -4.45
CA HIS A 289 14.73 7.36 -4.83
C HIS A 289 13.57 8.03 -4.12
N TYR A 290 13.61 9.36 -4.07
CA TYR A 290 12.47 10.17 -3.68
C TYR A 290 12.36 11.43 -4.54
N ILE A 291 11.19 12.06 -4.50
CA ILE A 291 10.89 13.35 -5.11
C ILE A 291 10.48 14.30 -3.99
N ASP A 292 11.05 15.50 -4.00
CA ASP A 292 10.63 16.60 -3.14
C ASP A 292 9.35 17.25 -3.75
N PRO A 293 8.18 17.16 -3.08
CA PRO A 293 6.95 17.73 -3.58
C PRO A 293 6.93 19.26 -3.59
N HIS A 294 7.90 19.92 -2.95
CA HIS A 294 8.03 21.37 -2.97
C HIS A 294 8.72 21.91 -4.22
N HIS A 295 9.29 21.02 -5.07
CA HIS A 295 10.03 21.36 -6.28
C HIS A 295 9.53 20.62 -7.51
N LEU A 296 8.20 20.55 -7.69
CA LEU A 296 7.56 19.79 -8.78
C LEU A 296 7.79 20.39 -10.17
N ASP A 297 8.18 21.67 -10.25
CA ASP A 297 8.58 22.33 -11.49
C ASP A 297 9.77 21.66 -12.19
N ARG A 298 10.59 20.93 -11.42
CA ARG A 298 11.75 20.19 -11.94
C ARG A 298 11.54 18.69 -11.96
N LEU A 299 10.64 18.15 -11.14
CA LEU A 299 10.42 16.71 -10.91
C LEU A 299 11.77 15.96 -10.85
N GLU A 300 12.64 16.43 -9.99
CA GLU A 300 13.97 15.85 -9.82
C GLU A 300 13.90 14.61 -8.92
N LEU A 301 14.41 13.49 -9.43
CA LEU A 301 14.59 12.29 -8.63
C LEU A 301 15.90 12.39 -7.86
N ILE A 302 15.78 12.28 -6.55
CA ILE A 302 16.93 12.30 -5.64
C ILE A 302 17.21 10.86 -5.25
N GLN A 303 18.41 10.38 -5.59
CA GLN A 303 18.84 9.03 -5.21
C GLN A 303 19.16 8.98 -3.72
N LEU A 304 18.59 7.99 -3.04
CA LEU A 304 18.98 7.65 -1.68
C LEU A 304 20.26 6.80 -1.70
N VAL A 305 21.18 7.12 -0.85
CA VAL A 305 22.49 6.46 -0.76
C VAL A 305 22.57 5.75 0.59
N ASP A 306 22.90 4.45 0.56
CA ASP A 306 23.33 3.73 1.75
C ASP A 306 24.83 3.99 1.99
N PRO A 307 25.20 4.77 3.02
CA PRO A 307 26.59 5.06 3.29
C PRO A 307 27.40 3.82 3.70
N THR A 308 26.74 2.75 4.14
CA THR A 308 27.40 1.51 4.57
C THR A 308 27.72 0.58 3.39
N ALA A 309 26.99 0.69 2.28
CA ALA A 309 27.21 -0.13 1.08
C ALA A 309 28.56 0.12 0.40
N ARG A 310 29.22 1.25 0.67
CA ARG A 310 30.52 1.61 0.08
C ARG A 310 31.72 0.89 0.69
N SER A 311 31.55 0.12 1.76
CA SER A 311 32.66 -0.52 2.50
C SER A 311 33.01 -1.93 2.02
N HIS A 312 32.37 -2.44 0.99
CA HIS A 312 32.58 -3.81 0.46
C HIS A 312 33.04 -3.86 -1.01
N GLY A 313 33.62 -2.75 -1.51
CA GLY A 313 34.22 -2.69 -2.85
C GLY A 313 35.72 -2.95 -2.83
#